data_0c7950da61a92c3b98f52deb08a0adc3
#
_entry.id   0c7950da61a92c3b98f52deb08a0adc3
#
_cell.length_a   1.000
_cell.length_b   1.000
_cell.length_c   1.000
_cell.angle_alpha   90.00
_cell.angle_beta   90.00
_cell.angle_gamma   90.00
#
_symmetry.space_group_name_H-M   'P 1'
#
loop_
_entity.id
_entity.type
_entity.pdbx_description
1 polymer ?
#
loop_
_entity_poly.entity_id
_entity_poly.type
_entity_poly.pdbx_seq_one_letter_code
_entity_poly.pdbx_strand_id
1 'polypeptide(L)'
;IGDPTGKSAMRPMLSKEQLAHNIEGIKKAYSTFLNFDGDNPAIIVNNADWFKGYDYVDFMRDIGVHFPVNKMITNEIYAKRIEEGGLTFFEMGYMLMQAYDFLYLNKTYDCKLQWGGADQWGNIVAGCELGRKMNFIDNKNRIMVGATNPLLLTPEGKKMGKTEKGAIWMDKSKISAYDFYQGIYQTPDACVEMMFALFTDIPMNEIRDMIKTDIVNSKKRLAYEITKFVRGENDAIEASKMSENLFSLSSVNKDNAPTVEVDVNTNSIGLLDLLVEAKFVSSKGEARRLIEQNGLSMGGEII
;
A
#
# COMPACT_ATOMS: atom_id res chain seq x y z
N ILE A 1 -10.68 10.41 12.37
CA ILE A 1 -11.07 11.16 11.16
C ILE A 1 -10.33 10.55 9.98
N GLY A 2 -11.05 10.27 8.89
CA GLY A 2 -10.44 9.76 7.67
C GLY A 2 -10.04 10.88 6.71
N ASP A 3 -8.86 10.75 6.09
CA ASP A 3 -8.41 11.66 5.05
C ASP A 3 -9.36 11.60 3.84
N PRO A 4 -9.97 12.72 3.41
CA PRO A 4 -10.85 12.78 2.26
C PRO A 4 -10.12 12.65 0.92
N THR A 5 -8.79 12.76 0.89
CA THR A 5 -7.98 12.77 -0.33
C THR A 5 -8.22 11.55 -1.21
N GLY A 6 -8.61 11.78 -2.46
CA GLY A 6 -8.84 10.73 -3.45
C GLY A 6 -10.00 9.78 -3.12
N LYS A 7 -11.02 10.26 -2.42
CA LYS A 7 -12.23 9.51 -2.07
C LYS A 7 -13.49 10.27 -2.49
N SER A 8 -14.43 9.56 -3.11
CA SER A 8 -15.75 10.08 -3.49
C SER A 8 -16.77 9.99 -2.35
N ALA A 9 -16.49 9.23 -1.28
CA ALA A 9 -17.35 9.06 -0.12
C ALA A 9 -16.58 9.18 1.19
N MET A 10 -17.26 9.56 2.25
CA MET A 10 -16.71 9.60 3.60
C MET A 10 -16.20 8.22 4.03
N ARG A 11 -15.03 8.16 4.69
CA ARG A 11 -14.51 6.91 5.22
C ARG A 11 -15.37 6.36 6.35
N PRO A 12 -15.52 5.03 6.47
CA PRO A 12 -16.19 4.43 7.61
C PRO A 12 -15.47 4.77 8.92
N MET A 13 -16.24 5.02 9.97
CA MET A 13 -15.69 5.22 11.31
C MET A 13 -15.33 3.87 11.92
N LEU A 14 -14.09 3.74 12.34
CA LEU A 14 -13.58 2.53 13.00
C LEU A 14 -13.78 2.63 14.52
N SER A 15 -13.98 1.48 15.18
CA SER A 15 -13.97 1.41 16.64
C SER A 15 -12.55 1.60 17.20
N LYS A 16 -12.44 1.92 18.49
CA LYS A 16 -11.13 2.08 19.15
C LYS A 16 -10.32 0.77 19.13
N GLU A 17 -11.00 -0.35 19.27
CA GLU A 17 -10.41 -1.69 19.23
C GLU A 17 -9.85 -2.01 17.84
N GLN A 18 -10.61 -1.68 16.78
CA GLN A 18 -10.14 -1.83 15.40
C GLN A 18 -8.93 -0.93 15.10
N LEU A 19 -8.95 0.31 15.62
CA LEU A 19 -7.79 1.21 15.47
C LEU A 19 -6.55 0.66 16.18
N ALA A 20 -6.67 0.15 17.41
CA ALA A 20 -5.57 -0.45 18.14
C ALA A 20 -5.02 -1.67 17.41
N HIS A 21 -5.90 -2.56 16.92
CA HIS A 21 -5.49 -3.72 16.10
C HIS A 21 -4.73 -3.30 14.83
N ASN A 22 -5.22 -2.27 14.13
CA ASN A 22 -4.57 -1.77 12.91
C ASN A 22 -3.20 -1.15 13.20
N ILE A 23 -3.04 -0.44 14.33
CA ILE A 23 -1.76 0.14 14.75
C ILE A 23 -0.70 -0.96 14.95
N GLU A 24 -1.06 -2.05 15.63
CA GLU A 24 -0.14 -3.19 15.82
C GLU A 24 0.22 -3.85 14.49
N GLY A 25 -0.75 -4.00 13.58
CA GLY A 25 -0.50 -4.53 12.23
C GLY A 25 0.46 -3.64 11.42
N ILE A 26 0.29 -2.31 11.49
CA ILE A 26 1.17 -1.34 10.83
C ILE A 26 2.59 -1.39 11.44
N LYS A 27 2.70 -1.44 12.77
CA LYS A 27 3.98 -1.55 13.47
C LYS A 27 4.73 -2.81 13.03
N LYS A 28 4.05 -3.96 12.98
CA LYS A 28 4.61 -5.22 12.49
C LYS A 28 5.09 -5.11 11.04
N ALA A 29 4.31 -4.45 10.16
CA ALA A 29 4.71 -4.25 8.77
C ALA A 29 5.95 -3.34 8.65
N TYR A 30 6.01 -2.27 9.42
CA TYR A 30 7.16 -1.36 9.40
C TYR A 30 8.42 -1.96 10.01
N SER A 31 8.33 -2.90 10.96
CA SER A 31 9.49 -3.57 11.54
C SER A 31 10.28 -4.41 10.52
N THR A 32 9.73 -4.67 9.34
CA THR A 32 10.46 -5.26 8.21
C THR A 32 11.50 -4.30 7.62
N PHE A 33 11.25 -2.98 7.69
CA PHE A 33 12.04 -1.96 7.00
C PHE A 33 12.75 -0.98 7.95
N LEU A 34 12.21 -0.82 9.16
CA LEU A 34 12.69 0.14 10.14
C LEU A 34 13.22 -0.58 11.38
N ASN A 35 14.36 -0.12 11.85
CA ASN A 35 14.90 -0.56 13.14
C ASN A 35 14.27 0.26 14.27
N PHE A 36 13.62 -0.40 15.21
CA PHE A 36 12.99 0.20 16.39
C PHE A 36 13.87 0.13 17.65
N ASP A 37 15.06 -0.47 17.54
CA ASP A 37 16.03 -0.64 18.61
C ASP A 37 17.38 -0.02 18.23
N GLY A 38 18.30 0.11 19.19
CA GLY A 38 19.66 0.62 18.98
C GLY A 38 19.81 2.13 19.16
N ASP A 39 20.89 2.70 18.64
CA ASP A 39 21.30 4.09 18.91
C ASP A 39 20.46 5.16 18.20
N ASN A 40 19.82 4.80 17.08
CA ASN A 40 18.94 5.69 16.31
C ASN A 40 17.66 4.95 15.90
N PRO A 41 16.80 4.61 16.87
CA PRO A 41 15.61 3.84 16.61
C PRO A 41 14.52 4.67 15.91
N ALA A 42 13.76 4.03 15.03
CA ALA A 42 12.49 4.57 14.57
C ALA A 42 11.49 4.59 15.74
N ILE A 43 10.60 5.60 15.77
CA ILE A 43 9.54 5.67 16.76
C ILE A 43 8.17 5.70 16.06
N ILE A 44 7.20 4.99 16.61
CA ILE A 44 5.80 5.10 16.21
C ILE A 44 5.06 5.84 17.31
N VAL A 45 4.36 6.89 16.93
CA VAL A 45 3.55 7.70 17.83
C VAL A 45 2.09 7.71 17.38
N ASN A 46 1.18 7.87 18.32
CA ASN A 46 -0.24 7.92 18.03
C ASN A 46 -0.75 9.34 18.33
N ASN A 47 -1.33 10.00 17.33
CA ASN A 47 -1.84 11.36 17.51
C ASN A 47 -3.00 11.45 18.51
N ALA A 48 -3.67 10.36 18.83
CA ALA A 48 -4.63 10.32 19.93
C ALA A 48 -4.02 10.75 21.28
N ASP A 49 -2.70 10.59 21.46
CA ASP A 49 -2.03 10.92 22.73
C ASP A 49 -1.98 12.42 22.99
N TRP A 50 -1.85 13.25 21.95
CA TRP A 50 -1.85 14.71 22.09
C TRP A 50 -3.19 15.38 21.81
N PHE A 51 -4.14 14.68 21.18
CA PHE A 51 -5.51 15.18 21.08
C PHE A 51 -6.37 14.81 22.30
N LYS A 52 -5.98 13.78 23.05
CA LYS A 52 -6.69 13.39 24.25
C LYS A 52 -6.58 14.47 25.31
N GLY A 53 -7.74 15.05 25.65
CA GLY A 53 -7.81 16.14 26.65
C GLY A 53 -7.54 17.55 26.09
N TYR A 54 -7.31 17.69 24.79
CA TYR A 54 -7.30 18.99 24.15
C TYR A 54 -8.77 19.44 23.95
N ASP A 55 -9.17 20.47 24.65
CA ASP A 55 -10.52 21.01 24.53
C ASP A 55 -10.80 21.48 23.10
N TYR A 56 -12.01 21.22 22.61
CA TYR A 56 -12.37 21.59 21.25
C TYR A 56 -12.33 23.10 21.00
N VAL A 57 -12.81 23.90 21.95
CA VAL A 57 -12.82 25.36 21.82
C VAL A 57 -11.40 25.90 21.85
N ASP A 58 -10.56 25.36 22.73
CA ASP A 58 -9.14 25.72 22.80
C ASP A 58 -8.42 25.33 21.49
N PHE A 59 -8.66 24.17 20.94
CA PHE A 59 -8.09 23.77 19.65
C PHE A 59 -8.52 24.73 18.51
N MET A 60 -9.79 25.10 18.46
CA MET A 60 -10.27 26.03 17.44
C MET A 60 -9.69 27.45 17.64
N ARG A 61 -9.51 27.90 18.86
CA ARG A 61 -8.90 29.21 19.20
C ARG A 61 -7.40 29.21 18.87
N ASP A 62 -6.67 28.14 19.22
CA ASP A 62 -5.21 28.15 19.15
C ASP A 62 -4.70 27.70 17.74
N ILE A 63 -5.44 26.84 17.08
CA ILE A 63 -5.07 26.24 15.77
C ILE A 63 -6.05 26.66 14.68
N GLY A 64 -7.35 26.47 14.90
CA GLY A 64 -8.38 26.70 13.87
C GLY A 64 -8.36 28.14 13.32
N VAL A 65 -8.10 29.15 14.16
CA VAL A 65 -8.00 30.56 13.77
C VAL A 65 -6.97 30.81 12.65
N HIS A 66 -5.99 29.94 12.49
CA HIS A 66 -4.95 30.05 11.47
C HIS A 66 -5.34 29.48 10.10
N PHE A 67 -6.54 28.90 9.97
CA PHE A 67 -7.03 28.23 8.78
C PHE A 67 -8.25 28.94 8.17
N PRO A 68 -8.05 29.98 7.33
CA PRO A 68 -9.16 30.64 6.66
C PRO A 68 -9.89 29.68 5.72
N VAL A 69 -11.20 29.49 5.94
CA VAL A 69 -12.04 28.54 5.19
C VAL A 69 -11.99 28.80 3.68
N ASN A 70 -12.01 30.06 3.25
CA ASN A 70 -11.90 30.43 1.82
C ASN A 70 -10.61 29.96 1.16
N LYS A 71 -9.49 29.82 1.90
CA LYS A 71 -8.26 29.21 1.41
C LYS A 71 -8.31 27.70 1.43
N MET A 72 -8.97 27.12 2.43
CA MET A 72 -9.09 25.66 2.53
C MET A 72 -9.89 25.09 1.36
N ILE A 73 -11.05 25.66 1.06
CA ILE A 73 -11.95 25.18 -0.01
C ILE A 73 -11.37 25.34 -1.42
N THR A 74 -10.38 26.22 -1.62
CA THR A 74 -9.65 26.33 -2.89
C THR A 74 -8.50 25.33 -3.03
N ASN A 75 -8.18 24.61 -1.97
CA ASN A 75 -7.21 23.49 -2.07
C ASN A 75 -7.80 22.40 -2.95
N GLU A 76 -7.01 21.88 -3.89
CA GLU A 76 -7.43 20.89 -4.88
C GLU A 76 -8.16 19.69 -4.27
N ILE A 77 -7.70 19.22 -3.09
CA ILE A 77 -8.31 18.11 -2.36
C ILE A 77 -9.77 18.42 -2.01
N TYR A 78 -10.02 19.60 -1.45
CA TYR A 78 -11.34 19.99 -0.98
C TYR A 78 -12.23 20.46 -2.13
N ALA A 79 -11.68 21.21 -3.10
CA ALA A 79 -12.40 21.64 -4.29
C ALA A 79 -13.00 20.43 -5.02
N LYS A 80 -12.18 19.43 -5.31
CA LYS A 80 -12.61 18.17 -5.93
C LYS A 80 -13.66 17.43 -5.09
N ARG A 81 -13.49 17.36 -3.78
CA ARG A 81 -14.44 16.70 -2.89
C ARG A 81 -15.80 17.40 -2.83
N ILE A 82 -15.80 18.75 -2.91
CA ILE A 82 -17.03 19.56 -2.99
C ILE A 82 -17.77 19.28 -4.29
N GLU A 83 -17.07 19.21 -5.43
CA GLU A 83 -17.65 18.91 -6.73
C GLU A 83 -18.25 17.50 -6.82
N GLU A 84 -17.62 16.52 -6.19
CA GLU A 84 -18.00 15.09 -6.26
C GLU A 84 -19.13 14.67 -5.29
N GLY A 85 -19.59 15.53 -4.40
CA GLY A 85 -20.69 15.16 -3.51
C GLY A 85 -20.73 15.88 -2.16
N GLY A 86 -19.93 16.90 -2.01
CA GLY A 86 -19.86 17.73 -0.80
C GLY A 86 -18.79 17.30 0.20
N LEU A 87 -18.32 18.29 0.95
CA LEU A 87 -17.29 18.17 1.99
C LEU A 87 -17.95 18.42 3.36
N THR A 88 -17.85 17.47 4.25
CA THR A 88 -18.32 17.64 5.62
C THR A 88 -17.32 18.47 6.45
N PHE A 89 -17.81 19.16 7.50
CA PHE A 89 -16.95 19.85 8.45
C PHE A 89 -15.96 18.88 9.15
N PHE A 90 -16.38 17.64 9.34
CA PHE A 90 -15.57 16.56 9.91
C PHE A 90 -14.36 16.24 9.00
N GLU A 91 -14.59 16.09 7.69
CA GLU A 91 -13.52 15.86 6.70
C GLU A 91 -12.59 17.07 6.57
N MET A 92 -13.15 18.28 6.61
CA MET A 92 -12.39 19.54 6.55
C MET A 92 -11.44 19.69 7.74
N GLY A 93 -11.83 19.16 8.91
CA GLY A 93 -11.01 19.16 10.12
C GLY A 93 -9.71 18.35 9.99
N TYR A 94 -9.62 17.41 9.02
CA TYR A 94 -8.43 16.58 8.84
C TYR A 94 -7.17 17.41 8.58
N MET A 95 -7.23 18.41 7.72
CA MET A 95 -6.09 19.29 7.42
C MET A 95 -5.56 20.00 8.66
N LEU A 96 -6.46 20.46 9.54
CA LEU A 96 -6.07 21.12 10.78
C LEU A 96 -5.35 20.15 11.72
N MET A 97 -5.87 18.94 11.84
CA MET A 97 -5.30 17.91 12.69
C MET A 97 -3.91 17.50 12.22
N GLN A 98 -3.74 17.20 10.93
CA GLN A 98 -2.42 16.81 10.38
C GLN A 98 -1.42 17.99 10.48
N ALA A 99 -1.85 19.21 10.28
CA ALA A 99 -0.98 20.38 10.47
C ALA A 99 -0.54 20.52 11.93
N TYR A 100 -1.43 20.29 12.88
CA TYR A 100 -1.10 20.29 14.30
C TYR A 100 -0.22 19.10 14.68
N ASP A 101 -0.45 17.90 14.11
CA ASP A 101 0.44 16.75 14.29
C ASP A 101 1.89 17.14 13.97
N PHE A 102 2.12 17.76 12.82
CA PHE A 102 3.47 18.16 12.41
C PHE A 102 4.07 19.21 13.36
N LEU A 103 3.29 20.20 13.79
CA LEU A 103 3.73 21.21 14.78
C LEU A 103 4.07 20.54 16.12
N TYR A 104 3.24 19.61 16.59
CA TYR A 104 3.47 18.86 17.82
C TYR A 104 4.76 18.01 17.74
N LEU A 105 4.92 17.27 16.64
CA LEU A 105 6.11 16.45 16.41
C LEU A 105 7.38 17.31 16.32
N ASN A 106 7.30 18.49 15.71
CA ASN A 106 8.41 19.42 15.70
C ASN A 106 8.75 19.93 17.10
N LYS A 107 7.75 20.33 17.89
CA LYS A 107 7.95 20.83 19.26
C LYS A 107 8.49 19.77 20.22
N THR A 108 8.05 18.52 20.05
CA THR A 108 8.32 17.43 21.02
C THR A 108 9.52 16.58 20.63
N TYR A 109 9.70 16.31 19.33
CA TYR A 109 10.72 15.38 18.81
C TYR A 109 11.72 16.06 17.86
N ASP A 110 11.70 17.38 17.73
CA ASP A 110 12.51 18.12 16.74
C ASP A 110 12.33 17.62 15.30
N CYS A 111 11.15 17.11 14.97
CA CYS A 111 10.81 16.62 13.64
C CYS A 111 10.75 17.80 12.65
N LYS A 112 11.68 17.85 11.72
CA LYS A 112 11.83 18.96 10.77
C LYS A 112 11.24 18.70 9.41
N LEU A 113 11.08 17.43 9.03
CA LEU A 113 10.62 17.01 7.71
C LEU A 113 9.35 16.16 7.83
N GLN A 114 8.30 16.55 7.09
CA GLN A 114 7.17 15.66 6.82
C GLN A 114 7.22 15.19 5.37
N TRP A 115 7.18 13.88 5.18
CA TRP A 115 7.24 13.26 3.87
C TRP A 115 5.96 12.46 3.59
N GLY A 116 5.45 12.52 2.35
CA GLY A 116 4.29 11.77 1.94
C GLY A 116 4.20 11.56 0.43
N GLY A 117 3.13 10.93 -0.02
CA GLY A 117 2.79 10.89 -1.45
C GLY A 117 2.36 12.27 -1.96
N ALA A 118 2.42 12.50 -3.27
CA ALA A 118 2.02 13.76 -3.87
C ALA A 118 0.58 14.17 -3.54
N ASP A 119 -0.30 13.19 -3.25
CA ASP A 119 -1.67 13.41 -2.78
C ASP A 119 -1.76 14.02 -1.37
N GLN A 120 -0.67 14.01 -0.61
CA GLN A 120 -0.59 14.62 0.73
C GLN A 120 -0.03 16.05 0.72
N TRP A 121 0.35 16.57 -0.45
CA TRP A 121 0.98 17.88 -0.55
C TRP A 121 0.22 18.99 0.17
N GLY A 122 -1.10 19.08 -0.04
CA GLY A 122 -1.94 20.11 0.61
C GLY A 122 -1.93 20.04 2.13
N ASN A 123 -2.00 18.83 2.70
CA ASN A 123 -1.95 18.62 4.15
C ASN A 123 -0.56 18.94 4.71
N ILE A 124 0.51 18.55 4.02
CA ILE A 124 1.90 18.80 4.45
C ILE A 124 2.21 20.31 4.45
N VAL A 125 1.83 21.01 3.36
CA VAL A 125 2.01 22.47 3.25
C VAL A 125 1.24 23.20 4.34
N ALA A 126 0.02 22.75 4.68
CA ALA A 126 -0.75 23.33 5.78
C ALA A 126 0.00 23.24 7.12
N GLY A 127 0.73 22.16 7.38
CA GLY A 127 1.60 22.00 8.55
C GLY A 127 2.79 22.97 8.53
N CYS A 128 3.47 23.12 7.40
CA CYS A 128 4.56 24.08 7.24
C CYS A 128 4.08 25.52 7.46
N GLU A 129 2.92 25.88 6.91
CA GLU A 129 2.33 27.21 7.08
C GLU A 129 1.91 27.47 8.53
N LEU A 130 1.34 26.50 9.22
CA LEU A 130 1.05 26.59 10.65
C LEU A 130 2.33 26.84 11.44
N GLY A 131 3.39 26.07 11.18
CA GLY A 131 4.70 26.24 11.81
C GLY A 131 5.28 27.64 11.62
N ARG A 132 5.18 28.18 10.40
CA ARG A 132 5.62 29.55 10.08
C ARG A 132 4.83 30.61 10.89
N LYS A 133 3.51 30.48 10.99
CA LYS A 133 2.66 31.38 11.78
C LYS A 133 2.96 31.29 13.27
N MET A 134 3.13 30.07 13.78
CA MET A 134 3.48 29.86 15.19
C MET A 134 4.88 30.35 15.53
N ASN A 135 5.83 30.30 14.59
CA ASN A 135 7.15 30.92 14.78
C ASN A 135 7.05 32.45 15.03
N PHE A 136 6.19 33.10 14.25
CA PHE A 136 5.95 34.56 14.46
C PHE A 136 5.29 34.85 15.80
N ILE A 137 4.30 34.04 16.20
CA ILE A 137 3.56 34.21 17.46
C ILE A 137 4.45 33.94 18.68
N ASP A 138 5.21 32.82 18.64
CA ASP A 138 6.03 32.36 19.77
C ASP A 138 7.42 33.00 19.77
N ASN A 139 7.74 33.84 18.81
CA ASN A 139 9.10 34.35 18.55
C ASN A 139 10.16 33.25 18.53
N LYS A 140 9.89 32.17 17.79
CA LYS A 140 10.77 31.03 17.59
C LYS A 140 11.20 30.92 16.12
N ASN A 141 12.20 30.11 15.85
CA ASN A 141 12.67 29.82 14.50
C ASN A 141 12.70 28.30 14.26
N ARG A 142 11.53 27.66 14.26
CA ARG A 142 11.39 26.23 13.99
C ARG A 142 11.54 25.99 12.48
N ILE A 143 12.31 24.98 12.13
CA ILE A 143 12.40 24.50 10.76
C ILE A 143 11.32 23.41 10.57
N MET A 144 10.41 23.63 9.64
CA MET A 144 9.39 22.68 9.25
C MET A 144 9.28 22.68 7.72
N VAL A 145 9.72 21.60 7.09
CA VAL A 145 9.75 21.43 5.64
C VAL A 145 8.95 20.20 5.22
N GLY A 146 8.34 20.29 4.04
CA GLY A 146 7.60 19.21 3.44
C GLY A 146 8.29 18.66 2.19
N ALA A 147 8.18 17.36 1.99
CA ALA A 147 8.58 16.70 0.75
C ALA A 147 7.53 15.70 0.31
N THR A 148 7.40 15.51 -0.99
CA THR A 148 6.51 14.49 -1.56
C THR A 148 7.22 13.72 -2.66
N ASN A 149 6.79 12.47 -2.84
CA ASN A 149 7.18 11.64 -3.97
C ASN A 149 5.96 11.41 -4.88
N PRO A 150 6.18 11.18 -6.18
CA PRO A 150 5.11 10.76 -7.09
C PRO A 150 4.39 9.51 -6.59
N LEU A 151 3.10 9.40 -6.93
CA LEU A 151 2.33 8.20 -6.62
C LEU A 151 2.73 7.07 -7.58
N LEU A 152 2.71 5.84 -7.07
CA LEU A 152 2.78 4.64 -7.88
C LEU A 152 1.47 4.47 -8.63
N LEU A 153 1.50 4.65 -9.95
CA LEU A 153 0.33 4.57 -10.82
C LEU A 153 0.46 3.38 -11.78
N THR A 154 -0.69 2.79 -12.12
CA THR A 154 -0.78 1.88 -13.27
C THR A 154 -0.63 2.68 -14.58
N PRO A 155 -0.40 2.02 -15.74
CA PRO A 155 -0.37 2.71 -17.03
C PRO A 155 -1.62 3.56 -17.32
N GLU A 156 -2.78 3.18 -16.76
CA GLU A 156 -4.05 3.90 -16.89
C GLU A 156 -4.21 5.05 -15.88
N GLY A 157 -3.16 5.38 -15.11
CA GLY A 157 -3.19 6.46 -14.12
C GLY A 157 -3.90 6.15 -12.81
N LYS A 158 -4.24 4.89 -12.54
CA LYS A 158 -4.83 4.48 -11.26
C LYS A 158 -3.74 4.15 -10.24
N LYS A 159 -3.99 4.41 -8.94
CA LYS A 159 -3.04 4.02 -7.88
C LYS A 159 -2.80 2.51 -7.88
N MET A 160 -1.52 2.11 -7.92
CA MET A 160 -1.13 0.70 -7.75
C MET A 160 -1.50 0.19 -6.35
N GLY A 161 -1.75 -1.11 -6.23
CA GLY A 161 -2.14 -1.74 -4.97
C GLY A 161 -3.62 -1.60 -4.61
N LYS A 162 -4.44 -1.00 -5.48
CA LYS A 162 -5.91 -0.97 -5.39
C LYS A 162 -6.54 -1.69 -6.58
N THR A 163 -6.11 -2.90 -6.86
CA THR A 163 -6.68 -3.71 -7.95
C THR A 163 -8.00 -4.34 -7.50
N GLU A 164 -8.86 -4.70 -8.46
CA GLU A 164 -10.08 -5.47 -8.20
C GLU A 164 -9.78 -6.84 -7.55
N LYS A 165 -8.57 -7.36 -7.76
CA LYS A 165 -8.05 -8.61 -7.16
C LYS A 165 -7.49 -8.42 -5.74
N GLY A 166 -7.51 -7.20 -5.17
CA GLY A 166 -6.99 -6.89 -3.85
C GLY A 166 -5.56 -6.33 -3.83
N ALA A 167 -5.08 -5.99 -2.64
CA ALA A 167 -3.72 -5.49 -2.42
C ALA A 167 -2.72 -6.65 -2.29
N ILE A 168 -1.50 -6.44 -2.75
CA ILE A 168 -0.38 -7.36 -2.47
C ILE A 168 0.05 -7.12 -1.01
N TRP A 169 -0.30 -8.05 -0.14
CA TRP A 169 0.00 -7.94 1.28
C TRP A 169 1.44 -8.29 1.58
N MET A 170 2.13 -7.45 2.34
CA MET A 170 3.47 -7.76 2.86
C MET A 170 3.43 -8.81 3.97
N ASP A 171 2.33 -8.89 4.72
CA ASP A 171 2.16 -9.82 5.83
C ASP A 171 2.07 -11.28 5.34
N LYS A 172 3.03 -12.10 5.79
CA LYS A 172 3.13 -13.55 5.46
C LYS A 172 1.90 -14.35 5.88
N SER A 173 1.12 -13.88 6.86
CA SER A 173 -0.10 -14.55 7.31
C SER A 173 -1.28 -14.37 6.36
N LYS A 174 -1.21 -13.42 5.42
CA LYS A 174 -2.30 -13.07 4.50
C LYS A 174 -2.16 -13.64 3.11
N ILE A 175 -0.95 -13.74 2.60
CA ILE A 175 -0.65 -14.36 1.31
C ILE A 175 0.68 -15.13 1.38
N SER A 176 0.80 -16.18 0.57
CA SER A 176 2.02 -16.97 0.46
C SER A 176 3.18 -16.17 -0.16
N ALA A 177 4.41 -16.68 -0.01
CA ALA A 177 5.58 -16.10 -0.68
C ALA A 177 5.43 -16.18 -2.21
N TYR A 178 4.86 -17.26 -2.69
CA TYR A 178 4.57 -17.47 -4.12
C TYR A 178 3.56 -16.44 -4.65
N ASP A 179 2.44 -16.24 -3.97
CA ASP A 179 1.43 -15.26 -4.40
C ASP A 179 1.98 -13.82 -4.36
N PHE A 180 2.81 -13.51 -3.37
CA PHE A 180 3.51 -12.23 -3.31
C PHE A 180 4.44 -12.04 -4.51
N TYR A 181 5.28 -13.04 -4.80
CA TYR A 181 6.18 -13.05 -5.95
C TYR A 181 5.40 -12.90 -7.27
N GLN A 182 4.33 -13.68 -7.45
CA GLN A 182 3.48 -13.61 -8.63
C GLN A 182 2.78 -12.26 -8.78
N GLY A 183 2.33 -11.68 -7.69
CA GLY A 183 1.75 -10.34 -7.69
C GLY A 183 2.73 -9.27 -8.22
N ILE A 184 4.01 -9.37 -7.86
CA ILE A 184 5.06 -8.48 -8.38
C ILE A 184 5.42 -8.84 -9.82
N TYR A 185 5.52 -10.14 -10.15
CA TYR A 185 5.82 -10.60 -11.51
C TYR A 185 4.77 -10.13 -12.54
N GLN A 186 3.50 -9.99 -12.12
CA GLN A 186 2.41 -9.49 -12.97
C GLN A 186 2.45 -7.96 -13.18
N THR A 187 3.46 -7.26 -12.66
CA THR A 187 3.64 -5.82 -12.92
C THR A 187 3.56 -5.53 -14.43
N PRO A 188 2.77 -4.55 -14.88
CA PRO A 188 2.72 -4.16 -16.28
C PRO A 188 4.11 -3.73 -16.79
N ASP A 189 4.45 -4.09 -18.02
CA ASP A 189 5.79 -3.87 -18.59
C ASP A 189 6.20 -2.39 -18.52
N ALA A 190 5.26 -1.46 -18.77
CA ALA A 190 5.47 -0.03 -18.65
C ALA A 190 5.85 0.46 -17.24
N CYS A 191 5.60 -0.34 -16.20
CA CYS A 191 5.89 0.00 -14.80
C CYS A 191 7.18 -0.67 -14.27
N VAL A 192 7.78 -1.58 -15.02
CA VAL A 192 8.92 -2.39 -14.56
C VAL A 192 10.13 -1.53 -14.22
N GLU A 193 10.50 -0.56 -15.08
CA GLU A 193 11.63 0.36 -14.83
C GLU A 193 11.44 1.16 -13.54
N MET A 194 10.23 1.72 -13.36
CA MET A 194 9.88 2.47 -12.16
C MET A 194 9.93 1.60 -10.89
N MET A 195 9.42 0.37 -10.97
CA MET A 195 9.43 -0.56 -9.82
C MET A 195 10.87 -0.94 -9.44
N PHE A 196 11.74 -1.20 -10.39
CA PHE A 196 13.16 -1.41 -10.12
C PHE A 196 13.80 -0.21 -9.46
N ALA A 197 13.58 0.98 -10.01
CA ALA A 197 14.17 2.23 -9.49
C ALA A 197 13.75 2.55 -8.06
N LEU A 198 12.54 2.15 -7.65
CA LEU A 198 11.99 2.44 -6.33
C LEU A 198 12.30 1.37 -5.28
N PHE A 199 12.47 0.12 -5.68
CA PHE A 199 12.54 -1.01 -4.75
C PHE A 199 13.85 -1.79 -4.82
N THR A 200 14.82 -1.36 -5.64
CA THR A 200 16.12 -2.03 -5.72
C THR A 200 17.26 -1.01 -5.78
N ASP A 201 18.47 -1.45 -5.44
CA ASP A 201 19.69 -0.66 -5.56
C ASP A 201 20.43 -0.93 -6.89
N ILE A 202 19.79 -1.56 -7.86
CA ILE A 202 20.35 -1.86 -9.17
C ILE A 202 20.53 -0.55 -9.96
N PRO A 203 21.71 -0.28 -10.55
CA PRO A 203 21.94 0.94 -11.32
C PRO A 203 20.98 1.09 -12.51
N MET A 204 20.51 2.32 -12.76
CA MET A 204 19.51 2.61 -13.79
C MET A 204 19.90 2.20 -15.21
N ASN A 205 21.20 2.28 -15.54
CA ASN A 205 21.72 1.81 -16.84
C ASN A 205 21.58 0.29 -16.98
N GLU A 206 21.88 -0.47 -15.92
CA GLU A 206 21.71 -1.93 -15.89
C GLU A 206 20.22 -2.31 -16.00
N ILE A 207 19.35 -1.62 -15.28
CA ILE A 207 17.90 -1.83 -15.35
C ILE A 207 17.40 -1.65 -16.79
N ARG A 208 17.78 -0.57 -17.45
CA ARG A 208 17.36 -0.28 -18.83
C ARG A 208 17.87 -1.29 -19.84
N ASP A 209 19.11 -1.74 -19.67
CA ASP A 209 19.71 -2.75 -20.53
C ASP A 209 19.01 -4.11 -20.36
N MET A 210 18.71 -4.51 -19.11
CA MET A 210 17.97 -5.74 -18.83
C MET A 210 16.58 -5.70 -19.47
N ILE A 211 15.81 -4.63 -19.25
CA ILE A 211 14.44 -4.50 -19.77
C ILE A 211 14.43 -4.51 -21.30
N LYS A 212 15.38 -3.83 -21.92
CA LYS A 212 15.50 -3.80 -23.39
C LYS A 212 15.86 -5.16 -23.97
N THR A 213 16.67 -5.93 -23.25
CA THR A 213 17.16 -7.24 -23.72
C THR A 213 16.10 -8.32 -23.52
N ASP A 214 15.49 -8.39 -22.34
CA ASP A 214 14.51 -9.44 -22.00
C ASP A 214 13.60 -8.97 -20.85
N ILE A 215 12.42 -8.50 -21.22
CA ILE A 215 11.42 -8.01 -20.26
C ILE A 215 10.90 -9.12 -19.33
N VAL A 216 10.80 -10.37 -19.82
CA VAL A 216 10.29 -11.50 -19.04
C VAL A 216 11.28 -11.83 -17.91
N ASN A 217 12.56 -12.00 -18.24
CA ASN A 217 13.59 -12.24 -17.23
C ASN A 217 13.81 -11.02 -16.32
N SER A 218 13.63 -9.80 -16.82
CA SER A 218 13.64 -8.60 -15.99
C SER A 218 12.51 -8.61 -14.96
N LYS A 219 11.31 -9.01 -15.33
CA LYS A 219 10.18 -9.16 -14.39
C LYS A 219 10.40 -10.26 -13.35
N LYS A 220 11.03 -11.38 -13.73
CA LYS A 220 11.44 -12.42 -12.76
C LYS A 220 12.46 -11.87 -11.77
N ARG A 221 13.45 -11.14 -12.26
CA ARG A 221 14.47 -10.49 -11.41
C ARG A 221 13.83 -9.48 -10.46
N LEU A 222 12.92 -8.62 -10.96
CA LEU A 222 12.18 -7.67 -10.15
C LEU A 222 11.40 -8.36 -9.02
N ALA A 223 10.64 -9.41 -9.38
CA ALA A 223 9.87 -10.17 -8.41
C ALA A 223 10.76 -10.82 -7.34
N TYR A 224 11.90 -11.37 -7.76
CA TYR A 224 12.88 -11.93 -6.83
C TYR A 224 13.44 -10.88 -5.86
N GLU A 225 13.91 -9.74 -6.37
CA GLU A 225 14.54 -8.69 -5.54
C GLU A 225 13.53 -8.10 -4.54
N ILE A 226 12.32 -7.80 -4.98
CA ILE A 226 11.28 -7.26 -4.08
C ILE A 226 10.84 -8.31 -3.06
N THR A 227 10.71 -9.58 -3.47
CA THR A 227 10.37 -10.65 -2.51
C THR A 227 11.50 -10.84 -1.49
N LYS A 228 12.74 -10.82 -1.92
CA LYS A 228 13.92 -10.87 -1.05
C LYS A 228 13.95 -9.73 -0.05
N PHE A 229 13.69 -8.51 -0.51
CA PHE A 229 13.67 -7.32 0.32
C PHE A 229 12.56 -7.36 1.39
N VAL A 230 11.35 -7.80 1.01
CA VAL A 230 10.17 -7.77 1.90
C VAL A 230 10.07 -9.01 2.78
N ARG A 231 10.43 -10.19 2.24
CA ARG A 231 10.17 -11.50 2.85
C ARG A 231 11.41 -12.27 3.27
N GLY A 232 12.55 -11.84 2.78
CA GLY A 232 13.83 -12.51 2.97
C GLY A 232 14.22 -13.43 1.81
N GLU A 233 15.49 -13.80 1.78
CA GLU A 233 16.09 -14.53 0.66
C GLU A 233 15.51 -15.94 0.46
N ASN A 234 15.21 -16.65 1.55
CA ASN A 234 14.65 -18.00 1.45
C ASN A 234 13.28 -18.01 0.75
N ASP A 235 12.37 -17.12 1.15
CA ASP A 235 11.06 -16.98 0.52
C ASP A 235 11.19 -16.61 -0.98
N ALA A 236 12.16 -15.77 -1.34
CA ALA A 236 12.40 -15.37 -2.73
C ALA A 236 12.90 -16.55 -3.59
N ILE A 237 13.82 -17.35 -3.05
CA ILE A 237 14.33 -18.55 -3.73
C ILE A 237 13.23 -19.59 -3.94
N GLU A 238 12.46 -19.87 -2.89
CA GLU A 238 11.36 -20.84 -2.97
C GLU A 238 10.28 -20.40 -3.96
N ALA A 239 9.83 -19.13 -3.87
CA ALA A 239 8.82 -18.60 -4.77
C ALA A 239 9.27 -18.57 -6.24
N SER A 240 10.54 -18.21 -6.49
CA SER A 240 11.12 -18.21 -7.83
C SER A 240 11.16 -19.63 -8.42
N LYS A 241 11.68 -20.60 -7.67
CA LYS A 241 11.72 -22.01 -8.09
C LYS A 241 10.31 -22.58 -8.36
N MET A 242 9.36 -22.25 -7.48
CA MET A 242 7.98 -22.66 -7.64
C MET A 242 7.36 -22.07 -8.91
N SER A 243 7.63 -20.79 -9.18
CA SER A 243 7.20 -20.12 -10.41
C SER A 243 7.78 -20.81 -11.66
N GLU A 244 9.08 -21.10 -11.67
CA GLU A 244 9.73 -21.77 -12.79
C GLU A 244 9.20 -23.19 -13.03
N ASN A 245 8.98 -23.97 -11.97
CA ASN A 245 8.46 -25.32 -12.04
C ASN A 245 7.03 -25.39 -12.60
N LEU A 246 6.18 -24.42 -12.23
CA LEU A 246 4.79 -24.37 -12.69
C LEU A 246 4.67 -23.95 -14.17
N PHE A 247 5.63 -23.17 -14.67
CA PHE A 247 5.63 -22.70 -16.06
C PHE A 247 6.54 -23.53 -16.99
N SER A 248 7.38 -24.42 -16.46
CA SER A 248 8.13 -25.38 -17.27
C SER A 248 7.27 -26.62 -17.54
N LEU A 249 6.68 -26.68 -18.73
CA LEU A 249 5.83 -27.80 -19.21
C LEU A 249 6.50 -29.18 -19.17
N SER A 250 7.80 -29.29 -18.86
CA SER A 250 8.60 -30.52 -18.96
C SER A 250 8.93 -31.22 -17.64
N SER A 251 8.67 -30.63 -16.47
CA SER A 251 8.94 -31.28 -15.18
C SER A 251 8.16 -30.62 -14.03
N VAL A 252 6.88 -30.95 -13.93
CA VAL A 252 6.14 -30.63 -12.68
C VAL A 252 6.71 -31.53 -11.59
N ASN A 253 7.62 -30.99 -10.79
CA ASN A 253 8.01 -31.62 -9.54
C ASN A 253 6.84 -31.44 -8.56
N LYS A 254 6.06 -32.52 -8.39
CA LYS A 254 4.82 -32.54 -7.58
C LYS A 254 5.04 -32.12 -6.13
N ASP A 255 6.28 -32.23 -5.63
CA ASP A 255 6.61 -31.92 -4.23
C ASP A 255 6.60 -30.40 -3.92
N ASN A 256 6.63 -29.54 -4.94
CA ASN A 256 6.65 -28.07 -4.78
C ASN A 256 5.44 -27.36 -5.42
N ALA A 257 4.44 -28.11 -5.86
CA ALA A 257 3.22 -27.51 -6.42
C ALA A 257 2.31 -26.95 -5.29
N PRO A 258 1.65 -25.81 -5.49
CA PRO A 258 0.62 -25.34 -4.57
C PRO A 258 -0.43 -26.44 -4.40
N THR A 259 -0.65 -26.87 -3.17
CA THR A 259 -1.58 -27.96 -2.86
C THR A 259 -2.82 -27.37 -2.18
N VAL A 260 -3.99 -27.76 -2.62
CA VAL A 260 -5.26 -27.42 -1.97
C VAL A 260 -5.89 -28.71 -1.47
N GLU A 261 -6.19 -28.78 -0.19
CA GLU A 261 -6.96 -29.88 0.37
C GLU A 261 -8.46 -29.61 0.12
N VAL A 262 -9.11 -30.57 -0.52
CA VAL A 262 -10.54 -30.52 -0.81
C VAL A 262 -11.22 -31.66 -0.07
N ASP A 263 -12.18 -31.32 0.79
CA ASP A 263 -12.96 -32.30 1.56
C ASP A 263 -14.01 -32.95 0.66
N VAL A 264 -13.85 -34.21 0.34
CA VAL A 264 -14.73 -34.93 -0.59
C VAL A 264 -15.54 -35.95 0.20
N ASN A 265 -16.82 -35.65 0.40
CA ASN A 265 -17.74 -36.55 1.14
C ASN A 265 -18.17 -37.79 0.35
N THR A 266 -17.66 -38.00 -0.84
CA THR A 266 -17.99 -39.12 -1.76
C THR A 266 -16.73 -39.68 -2.43
N ASN A 267 -16.78 -40.92 -2.93
CA ASN A 267 -15.65 -41.56 -3.61
C ASN A 267 -15.26 -40.88 -4.94
N SER A 268 -15.97 -39.86 -5.39
CA SER A 268 -15.69 -39.10 -6.62
C SER A 268 -16.27 -37.69 -6.52
N ILE A 269 -15.58 -36.75 -7.10
CA ILE A 269 -16.02 -35.36 -7.26
C ILE A 269 -16.05 -35.00 -8.74
N GLY A 270 -17.10 -34.30 -9.18
CA GLY A 270 -17.16 -33.80 -10.56
C GLY A 270 -16.11 -32.71 -10.79
N LEU A 271 -15.49 -32.69 -12.00
CA LEU A 271 -14.43 -31.72 -12.33
C LEU A 271 -14.84 -30.27 -12.07
N LEU A 272 -16.08 -29.88 -12.43
CA LEU A 272 -16.58 -28.52 -12.20
C LEU A 272 -16.73 -28.22 -10.70
N ASP A 273 -17.12 -29.21 -9.90
CA ASP A 273 -17.23 -29.07 -8.46
C ASP A 273 -15.86 -28.97 -7.81
N LEU A 274 -14.92 -29.79 -8.25
CA LEU A 274 -13.52 -29.75 -7.80
C LEU A 274 -12.89 -28.38 -8.04
N LEU A 275 -13.07 -27.79 -9.22
CA LEU A 275 -12.52 -26.49 -9.54
C LEU A 275 -13.09 -25.36 -8.68
N VAL A 276 -14.36 -25.44 -8.31
CA VAL A 276 -15.02 -24.46 -7.43
C VAL A 276 -14.58 -24.67 -5.98
N GLU A 277 -14.61 -25.91 -5.48
CA GLU A 277 -14.18 -26.23 -4.09
C GLU A 277 -12.70 -25.90 -3.86
N ALA A 278 -11.85 -26.18 -4.84
CA ALA A 278 -10.44 -25.81 -4.81
C ALA A 278 -10.21 -24.30 -5.03
N LYS A 279 -11.28 -23.51 -5.23
CA LYS A 279 -11.22 -22.05 -5.46
C LYS A 279 -10.40 -21.63 -6.68
N PHE A 280 -10.24 -22.49 -7.67
CA PHE A 280 -9.64 -22.13 -8.95
C PHE A 280 -10.54 -21.22 -9.77
N VAL A 281 -11.84 -21.35 -9.61
CA VAL A 281 -12.87 -20.52 -10.25
C VAL A 281 -13.95 -20.17 -9.22
N SER A 282 -14.68 -19.08 -9.47
CA SER A 282 -15.72 -18.59 -8.56
C SER A 282 -17.08 -19.29 -8.77
N SER A 283 -17.27 -19.96 -9.90
CA SER A 283 -18.52 -20.63 -10.25
C SER A 283 -18.34 -21.74 -11.28
N LYS A 284 -19.30 -22.70 -11.31
CA LYS A 284 -19.37 -23.75 -12.36
C LYS A 284 -19.50 -23.18 -13.77
N GLY A 285 -20.13 -22.01 -13.91
CA GLY A 285 -20.27 -21.31 -15.20
C GLY A 285 -18.92 -20.79 -15.70
N GLU A 286 -18.08 -20.29 -14.80
CA GLU A 286 -16.71 -19.89 -15.11
C GLU A 286 -15.83 -21.09 -15.45
N ALA A 287 -15.97 -22.19 -14.70
CA ALA A 287 -15.26 -23.44 -15.00
C ALA A 287 -15.57 -23.97 -16.40
N ARG A 288 -16.85 -23.95 -16.83
CA ARG A 288 -17.24 -24.38 -18.19
C ARG A 288 -16.60 -23.51 -19.26
N ARG A 289 -16.64 -22.18 -19.11
CA ARG A 289 -16.00 -21.25 -20.05
C ARG A 289 -14.50 -21.47 -20.15
N LEU A 290 -13.84 -21.75 -19.02
CA LEU A 290 -12.42 -22.04 -18.98
C LEU A 290 -12.07 -23.31 -19.79
N ILE A 291 -12.88 -24.37 -19.67
CA ILE A 291 -12.74 -25.58 -20.44
C ILE A 291 -13.00 -25.33 -21.93
N GLU A 292 -14.09 -24.67 -22.29
CA GLU A 292 -14.44 -24.31 -23.67
C GLU A 292 -13.36 -23.46 -24.36
N GLN A 293 -12.60 -22.68 -23.60
CA GLN A 293 -11.50 -21.85 -24.11
C GLN A 293 -10.14 -22.59 -24.10
N ASN A 294 -10.11 -23.90 -23.86
CA ASN A 294 -8.88 -24.68 -23.68
C ASN A 294 -7.93 -24.12 -22.59
N GLY A 295 -8.49 -23.47 -21.62
CA GLY A 295 -7.75 -22.83 -20.50
C GLY A 295 -7.47 -23.78 -19.33
N LEU A 296 -7.90 -25.03 -19.41
CA LEU A 296 -7.68 -26.07 -18.39
C LEU A 296 -6.88 -27.23 -18.94
N SER A 297 -5.82 -27.62 -18.23
CA SER A 297 -5.08 -28.84 -18.52
C SER A 297 -4.96 -29.69 -17.25
N MET A 298 -5.00 -30.99 -17.39
CA MET A 298 -4.82 -31.94 -16.29
C MET A 298 -3.80 -32.99 -16.70
N GLY A 299 -2.73 -33.16 -15.93
CA GLY A 299 -1.65 -34.07 -16.25
C GLY A 299 -0.86 -33.73 -17.53
N GLY A 300 -0.96 -32.48 -18.01
CA GLY A 300 -0.33 -32.00 -19.24
C GLY A 300 -1.22 -32.09 -20.49
N GLU A 301 -2.42 -32.60 -20.36
CA GLU A 301 -3.40 -32.67 -21.45
C GLU A 301 -4.49 -31.61 -21.26
N ILE A 302 -4.91 -30.95 -22.35
CA ILE A 302 -6.02 -29.99 -22.35
C ILE A 302 -7.32 -30.78 -22.19
N ILE A 303 -8.17 -30.35 -21.29
CA ILE A 303 -9.47 -30.99 -21.02
C ILE A 303 -10.58 -30.18 -21.72
#